data_89cc0d63daf1e236795cd68ed17900fa
#
_entry.id   89cc0d63daf1e236795cd68ed17900fa
#
_cell.length_a   1.000
_cell.length_b   1.000
_cell.length_c   1.000
_cell.angle_alpha   90.00
_cell.angle_beta   90.00
_cell.angle_gamma   90.00
#
_symmetry.space_group_name_H-M   'P 1'
#
loop_
_entity.id
_entity.type
_entity.pdbx_description
1 polymer ?
#
loop_
_entity_poly.entity_id
_entity_poly.type
_entity_poly.pdbx_seq_one_letter_code
_entity_poly.pdbx_strand_id
1 'polypeptide(L)'
;MTVDLQTLETSLHATWMQALAGHAPSYEKALSAISGHLRAFLKRRLYSRPQDVEDLVQETLFAIHQKRHTYQSDQPLTAWVYAIARYKLIDHLRAHSRRESKHDDIDDWAEQLWVDNDNEARDASRDVHQLLSELPDNQRLPIEHTKLQGLSIAESAQLTGQSEAAVKVNIHRGLKALAQKFGVTP
;
A
#
# COMPACT_ATOMS: atom_id res chain seq x y z
N MET A 1 20.88 6.97 12.99
CA MET A 1 19.91 6.70 14.06
C MET A 1 18.72 6.04 13.39
N THR A 2 18.67 4.74 13.40
CA THR A 2 17.51 3.95 12.99
C THR A 2 16.45 4.11 14.07
N VAL A 3 15.42 4.91 13.81
CA VAL A 3 14.24 4.94 14.68
C VAL A 3 13.58 3.57 14.50
N ASP A 4 13.51 2.81 15.60
CA ASP A 4 12.85 1.52 15.61
C ASP A 4 11.41 1.69 15.13
N LEU A 5 11.06 1.00 14.04
CA LEU A 5 9.74 1.05 13.42
C LEU A 5 8.62 0.75 14.44
N GLN A 6 8.92 -0.08 15.42
CA GLN A 6 7.97 -0.44 16.47
C GLN A 6 7.72 0.71 17.46
N THR A 7 8.75 1.47 17.81
CA THR A 7 8.62 2.67 18.65
C THR A 7 7.86 3.75 17.92
N LEU A 8 8.12 3.92 16.62
CA LEU A 8 7.40 4.84 15.76
C LEU A 8 5.91 4.47 15.67
N GLU A 9 5.61 3.22 15.37
CA GLU A 9 4.23 2.72 15.28
C GLU A 9 3.46 2.99 16.56
N THR A 10 4.04 2.63 17.72
CA THR A 10 3.39 2.80 19.02
C THR A 10 3.05 4.25 19.32
N SER A 11 3.99 5.17 19.08
CA SER A 11 3.78 6.61 19.33
C SER A 11 2.76 7.23 18.37
N LEU A 12 2.86 6.85 17.08
CA LEU A 12 1.99 7.37 16.03
C LEU A 12 0.57 6.84 16.20
N HIS A 13 0.41 5.56 16.51
CA HIS A 13 -0.87 4.92 16.78
C HIS A 13 -1.59 5.59 17.95
N ALA A 14 -0.92 5.78 19.09
CA ALA A 14 -1.52 6.43 20.26
C ALA A 14 -2.01 7.85 19.93
N THR A 15 -1.20 8.62 19.18
CA THR A 15 -1.57 9.98 18.76
C THR A 15 -2.77 9.96 17.78
N TRP A 16 -2.80 8.98 16.86
CA TRP A 16 -3.88 8.80 15.91
C TRP A 16 -5.21 8.43 16.59
N MET A 17 -5.18 7.56 17.60
CA MET A 17 -6.37 7.18 18.35
C MET A 17 -6.99 8.37 19.11
N GLN A 18 -6.16 9.24 19.71
CA GLN A 18 -6.62 10.49 20.31
C GLN A 18 -7.25 11.42 19.26
N ALA A 19 -6.64 11.48 18.08
CA ALA A 19 -7.15 12.27 16.95
C ALA A 19 -8.54 11.80 16.51
N LEU A 20 -8.73 10.48 16.37
CA LEU A 20 -10.04 9.90 16.02
C LEU A 20 -11.10 10.12 17.11
N ALA A 21 -10.68 10.24 18.39
CA ALA A 21 -11.56 10.62 19.50
C ALA A 21 -11.93 12.12 19.51
N GLY A 22 -11.49 12.91 18.53
CA GLY A 22 -11.86 14.32 18.37
C GLY A 22 -10.84 15.31 18.94
N HIS A 23 -9.65 14.87 19.38
CA HIS A 23 -8.62 15.78 19.90
C HIS A 23 -7.85 16.44 18.75
N ALA A 24 -8.22 17.67 18.38
CA ALA A 24 -7.67 18.40 17.23
C ALA A 24 -6.13 18.57 17.26
N PRO A 25 -5.47 18.89 18.40
CA PRO A 25 -4.00 18.98 18.44
C PRO A 25 -3.31 17.65 18.14
N SER A 26 -3.88 16.52 18.58
CA SER A 26 -3.34 15.19 18.26
C SER A 26 -3.52 14.87 16.77
N TYR A 27 -4.59 15.36 16.16
CA TYR A 27 -4.81 15.16 14.72
C TYR A 27 -3.75 15.90 13.89
N GLU A 28 -3.48 17.15 14.20
CA GLU A 28 -2.43 17.94 13.54
C GLU A 28 -1.05 17.31 13.74
N LYS A 29 -0.73 16.88 14.97
CA LYS A 29 0.54 16.20 15.28
C LYS A 29 0.69 14.89 14.51
N ALA A 30 -0.38 14.09 14.43
CA ALA A 30 -0.35 12.83 13.68
C ALA A 30 -0.13 13.05 12.19
N LEU A 31 -0.88 13.99 11.57
CA LEU A 31 -0.70 14.31 10.15
C LEU A 31 0.69 14.88 9.85
N SER A 32 1.24 15.71 10.73
CA SER A 32 2.61 16.23 10.60
C SER A 32 3.65 15.11 10.62
N ALA A 33 3.53 14.17 11.55
CA ALA A 33 4.42 13.01 11.62
C ALA A 33 4.27 12.12 10.37
N ILE A 34 3.04 11.79 9.98
CA ILE A 34 2.75 11.02 8.77
C ILE A 34 3.34 11.70 7.53
N SER A 35 3.23 13.02 7.39
CA SER A 35 3.79 13.75 6.24
C SER A 35 5.30 13.58 6.11
N GLY A 36 6.03 13.60 7.23
CA GLY A 36 7.47 13.35 7.25
C GLY A 36 7.84 11.97 6.73
N HIS A 37 7.10 10.94 7.16
CA HIS A 37 7.31 9.56 6.71
C HIS A 37 6.93 9.36 5.24
N LEU A 38 5.80 9.91 4.81
CA LEU A 38 5.38 9.88 3.41
C LEU A 38 6.40 10.55 2.49
N ARG A 39 6.94 11.71 2.91
CA ARG A 39 7.98 12.41 2.15
C ARG A 39 9.24 11.58 1.98
N ALA A 40 9.71 10.94 3.05
CA ALA A 40 10.86 10.04 2.98
C ALA A 40 10.60 8.83 2.09
N PHE A 41 9.42 8.24 2.19
CA PHE A 41 8.98 7.11 1.37
C PHE A 41 8.90 7.47 -0.11
N LEU A 42 8.28 8.60 -0.46
CA LEU A 42 8.06 9.02 -1.84
C LEU A 42 9.34 9.55 -2.50
N LYS A 43 10.22 10.26 -1.75
CA LYS A 43 11.51 10.70 -2.29
C LYS A 43 12.38 9.56 -2.80
N ARG A 44 12.37 8.42 -2.12
CA ARG A 44 13.12 7.24 -2.56
C ARG A 44 12.57 6.64 -3.86
N ARG A 45 11.28 6.76 -4.09
CA ARG A 45 10.57 6.14 -5.22
C ARG A 45 10.38 7.07 -6.41
N LEU A 46 10.40 8.36 -6.17
CA LEU A 46 10.31 9.40 -7.20
C LEU A 46 11.64 10.14 -7.37
N TYR A 47 12.78 9.41 -7.30
CA TYR A 47 14.11 10.02 -7.45
C TYR A 47 14.30 10.73 -8.79
N SER A 48 13.66 10.24 -9.87
CA SER A 48 13.66 10.86 -11.21
C SER A 48 12.67 12.03 -11.35
N ARG A 49 11.77 12.22 -10.38
CA ARG A 49 10.70 13.23 -10.37
C ARG A 49 10.54 13.87 -8.99
N PRO A 50 11.59 14.46 -8.43
CA PRO A 50 11.54 15.01 -7.07
C PRO A 50 10.53 16.15 -6.90
N GLN A 51 10.18 16.85 -7.99
CA GLN A 51 9.16 17.90 -8.00
C GLN A 51 7.74 17.39 -7.68
N ASP A 52 7.45 16.11 -7.97
CA ASP A 52 6.11 15.53 -7.78
C ASP A 52 5.88 15.05 -6.33
N VAL A 53 6.94 15.01 -5.51
CA VAL A 53 6.89 14.43 -4.16
C VAL A 53 5.92 15.17 -3.25
N GLU A 54 6.00 16.51 -3.21
CA GLU A 54 5.17 17.29 -2.28
C GLU A 54 3.69 17.24 -2.67
N ASP A 55 3.37 17.28 -3.95
CA ASP A 55 2.00 17.15 -4.43
C ASP A 55 1.43 15.78 -4.06
N LEU A 56 2.22 14.72 -4.25
CA LEU A 56 1.78 13.37 -3.90
C LEU A 56 1.67 13.15 -2.39
N VAL A 57 2.52 13.80 -1.58
CA VAL A 57 2.37 13.83 -0.11
C VAL A 57 1.02 14.46 0.26
N GLN A 58 0.68 15.62 -0.32
CA GLN A 58 -0.58 16.31 -0.04
C GLN A 58 -1.80 15.47 -0.45
N GLU A 59 -1.76 14.89 -1.65
CA GLU A 59 -2.83 14.02 -2.13
C GLU A 59 -3.01 12.79 -1.23
N THR A 60 -1.92 12.23 -0.73
CA THR A 60 -1.95 11.07 0.18
C THR A 60 -2.52 11.46 1.53
N LEU A 61 -2.12 12.61 2.11
CA LEU A 61 -2.67 13.12 3.36
C LEU A 61 -4.16 13.42 3.24
N PHE A 62 -4.59 13.98 2.11
CA PHE A 62 -6.01 14.21 1.86
C PHE A 62 -6.81 12.89 1.78
N ALA A 63 -6.26 11.88 1.12
CA ALA A 63 -6.88 10.55 1.07
C ALA A 63 -6.94 9.88 2.45
N ILE A 64 -5.89 10.02 3.29
CA ILE A 64 -5.87 9.58 4.69
C ILE A 64 -6.99 10.27 5.48
N HIS A 65 -7.11 11.60 5.33
CA HIS A 65 -8.18 12.36 5.98
C HIS A 65 -9.57 11.86 5.59
N GLN A 66 -9.83 11.69 4.30
CA GLN A 66 -11.12 11.19 3.82
C GLN A 66 -11.43 9.77 4.30
N LYS A 67 -10.42 8.89 4.30
CA LYS A 67 -10.57 7.47 4.62
C LYS A 67 -10.34 7.13 6.10
N ARG A 68 -10.12 8.10 6.98
CA ARG A 68 -9.80 7.86 8.41
C ARG A 68 -10.81 6.96 9.13
N HIS A 69 -12.06 6.98 8.69
CA HIS A 69 -13.13 6.13 9.24
C HIS A 69 -12.98 4.65 8.85
N THR A 70 -12.11 4.31 7.89
CA THR A 70 -11.84 2.93 7.46
C THR A 70 -10.67 2.30 8.21
N TYR A 71 -9.96 3.07 9.04
CA TYR A 71 -8.88 2.55 9.84
C TYR A 71 -9.41 1.65 10.96
N GLN A 72 -8.81 0.48 11.10
CA GLN A 72 -9.12 -0.49 12.16
C GLN A 72 -8.02 -0.44 13.21
N SER A 73 -8.41 -0.19 14.47
CA SER A 73 -7.47 0.07 15.57
C SER A 73 -6.64 -1.13 16.01
N ASP A 74 -7.00 -2.34 15.57
CA ASP A 74 -6.28 -3.59 15.79
C ASP A 74 -5.18 -3.84 14.74
N GLN A 75 -5.07 -2.98 13.74
CA GLN A 75 -4.08 -3.07 12.67
C GLN A 75 -3.00 -1.99 12.83
N PRO A 76 -1.75 -2.26 12.41
CA PRO A 76 -0.70 -1.24 12.42
C PRO A 76 -1.10 -0.02 11.57
N LEU A 77 -1.01 1.18 12.17
CA LEU A 77 -1.34 2.42 11.49
C LEU A 77 -0.43 2.67 10.28
N THR A 78 0.85 2.37 10.43
CA THR A 78 1.83 2.52 9.34
C THR A 78 1.47 1.66 8.14
N ALA A 79 1.00 0.42 8.34
CA ALA A 79 0.57 -0.45 7.25
C ALA A 79 -0.61 0.15 6.47
N TRP A 80 -1.61 0.70 7.17
CA TRP A 80 -2.76 1.36 6.55
C TRP A 80 -2.36 2.64 5.80
N VAL A 81 -1.50 3.48 6.39
CA VAL A 81 -0.97 4.71 5.77
C VAL A 81 -0.19 4.38 4.49
N TYR A 82 0.74 3.42 4.55
CA TYR A 82 1.54 3.06 3.38
C TYR A 82 0.73 2.34 2.29
N ALA A 83 -0.34 1.63 2.65
CA ALA A 83 -1.26 1.09 1.64
C ALA A 83 -1.90 2.22 0.82
N ILE A 84 -2.37 3.30 1.47
CA ILE A 84 -2.93 4.47 0.77
C ILE A 84 -1.84 5.15 -0.09
N ALA A 85 -0.65 5.34 0.47
CA ALA A 85 0.46 5.97 -0.25
C ALA A 85 0.86 5.20 -1.52
N ARG A 86 0.92 3.87 -1.46
CA ARG A 86 1.20 3.02 -2.63
C ARG A 86 0.15 3.18 -3.72
N TYR A 87 -1.13 3.15 -3.36
CA TYR A 87 -2.20 3.36 -4.35
C TYR A 87 -2.05 4.72 -5.04
N LYS A 88 -1.80 5.79 -4.28
CA LYS A 88 -1.59 7.12 -4.82
C LYS A 88 -0.37 7.21 -5.73
N LEU A 89 0.73 6.58 -5.34
CA LEU A 89 1.95 6.53 -6.14
C LEU A 89 1.73 5.80 -7.47
N ILE A 90 1.07 4.64 -7.44
CA ILE A 90 0.76 3.88 -8.65
C ILE A 90 -0.17 4.67 -9.58
N ASP A 91 -1.22 5.30 -9.04
CA ASP A 91 -2.13 6.14 -9.83
C ASP A 91 -1.38 7.32 -10.47
N HIS A 92 -0.46 7.95 -9.74
CA HIS A 92 0.38 9.04 -10.23
C HIS A 92 1.27 8.57 -11.39
N LEU A 93 1.99 7.45 -11.21
CA LEU A 93 2.86 6.89 -12.25
C LEU A 93 2.08 6.49 -13.51
N ARG A 94 0.91 5.88 -13.35
CA ARG A 94 0.01 5.55 -14.48
C ARG A 94 -0.49 6.78 -15.24
N ALA A 95 -0.85 7.85 -14.52
CA ALA A 95 -1.29 9.10 -15.14
C ALA A 95 -0.18 9.75 -15.96
N HIS A 96 1.07 9.65 -15.50
CA HIS A 96 2.24 10.13 -16.23
C HIS A 96 2.58 9.27 -17.44
N SER A 97 2.64 7.96 -17.31
CA SER A 97 2.90 7.04 -18.42
C SER A 97 1.90 7.23 -19.58
N ARG A 98 0.63 7.48 -19.27
CA ARG A 98 -0.39 7.79 -20.31
C ARG A 98 -0.18 9.14 -20.99
N ARG A 99 0.43 10.12 -20.32
CA ARG A 99 0.67 11.48 -20.89
C ARG A 99 1.94 11.52 -21.74
N GLU A 100 2.95 10.75 -21.38
CA GLU A 100 4.24 10.74 -22.05
C GLU A 100 4.30 9.75 -23.24
N SER A 101 3.21 9.03 -23.53
CA SER A 101 2.97 8.04 -24.59
C SER A 101 4.18 7.74 -25.50
N LYS A 102 5.24 7.15 -24.91
CA LYS A 102 6.31 6.42 -25.58
C LYS A 102 7.13 5.64 -24.53
N HIS A 103 6.97 4.31 -24.53
CA HIS A 103 7.93 3.32 -24.09
C HIS A 103 8.65 3.54 -22.74
N ASP A 104 7.90 3.51 -21.63
CA ASP A 104 8.48 3.02 -20.38
C ASP A 104 7.53 1.94 -19.86
N ASP A 105 8.00 0.71 -19.84
CA ASP A 105 7.25 -0.43 -19.33
C ASP A 105 6.90 -0.20 -17.85
N ILE A 106 5.60 -0.23 -17.55
CA ILE A 106 5.06 -0.12 -16.19
C ILE A 106 5.61 -1.23 -15.29
N ASP A 107 6.05 -2.34 -15.88
CA ASP A 107 6.62 -3.48 -15.18
C ASP A 107 7.96 -3.14 -14.49
N ASP A 108 8.82 -2.32 -15.10
CA ASP A 108 10.09 -1.86 -14.49
C ASP A 108 9.85 -1.02 -13.22
N TRP A 109 8.77 -0.25 -13.18
CA TRP A 109 8.42 0.57 -12.02
C TRP A 109 7.79 -0.22 -10.89
N ALA A 110 7.04 -1.27 -11.20
CA ALA A 110 6.48 -2.16 -10.20
C ALA A 110 7.58 -2.88 -9.42
N GLU A 111 8.63 -3.33 -10.10
CA GLU A 111 9.77 -4.01 -9.48
C GLU A 111 10.59 -3.05 -8.60
N GLN A 112 10.77 -1.79 -9.01
CA GLN A 112 11.45 -0.76 -8.20
C GLN A 112 10.66 -0.34 -6.95
N LEU A 113 9.33 -0.47 -6.93
CA LEU A 113 8.51 -0.21 -5.75
C LEU A 113 8.76 -1.21 -4.61
N TRP A 114 9.34 -2.36 -4.92
CA TRP A 114 9.63 -3.44 -3.96
C TRP A 114 11.09 -3.46 -3.50
N VAL A 115 11.99 -2.70 -4.16
CA VAL A 115 13.41 -2.61 -3.78
C VAL A 115 13.58 -1.55 -2.69
N ASP A 116 13.09 -1.82 -1.47
CA ASP A 116 13.67 -1.22 -0.28
C ASP A 116 14.73 -2.17 0.27
N ASN A 117 15.93 -1.63 0.47
CA ASN A 117 17.14 -2.29 0.97
C ASN A 117 17.03 -2.70 2.45
N ASP A 118 15.93 -3.33 2.84
CA ASP A 118 15.84 -3.99 4.14
C ASP A 118 15.78 -5.49 3.92
N ASN A 119 16.75 -6.23 4.46
CA ASN A 119 16.75 -7.69 4.43
C ASN A 119 15.45 -8.25 5.03
N GLU A 120 14.87 -7.58 6.02
CA GLU A 120 13.57 -7.93 6.61
C GLU A 120 12.41 -7.81 5.60
N ALA A 121 12.42 -6.80 4.73
CA ALA A 121 11.39 -6.66 3.69
C ALA A 121 11.50 -7.73 2.59
N ARG A 122 12.72 -8.20 2.30
CA ARG A 122 12.94 -9.31 1.35
C ARG A 122 12.50 -10.65 1.92
N ASP A 123 12.76 -10.88 3.20
CA ASP A 123 12.32 -12.10 3.87
C ASP A 123 10.78 -12.09 4.01
N ALA A 124 10.18 -10.97 4.40
CA ALA A 124 8.73 -10.81 4.42
C ALA A 124 8.09 -10.96 3.02
N SER A 125 8.74 -10.50 1.97
CA SER A 125 8.26 -10.69 0.58
C SER A 125 8.30 -12.17 0.17
N ARG A 126 9.37 -12.89 0.50
CA ARG A 126 9.45 -14.35 0.25
C ARG A 126 8.37 -15.12 1.00
N ASP A 127 8.15 -14.77 2.27
CA ASP A 127 7.11 -15.38 3.09
C ASP A 127 5.72 -15.14 2.50
N VAL A 128 5.44 -13.92 2.03
CA VAL A 128 4.17 -13.60 1.35
C VAL A 128 4.01 -14.39 0.05
N HIS A 129 5.05 -14.49 -0.78
CA HIS A 129 4.99 -15.30 -2.00
C HIS A 129 4.80 -16.79 -1.71
N GLN A 130 5.47 -17.30 -0.67
CA GLN A 130 5.30 -18.68 -0.23
C GLN A 130 3.87 -18.95 0.24
N LEU A 131 3.30 -18.03 1.02
CA LEU A 131 1.92 -18.12 1.47
C LEU A 131 0.92 -18.08 0.31
N LEU A 132 1.14 -17.17 -0.64
CA LEU A 132 0.29 -17.07 -1.82
C LEU A 132 0.40 -18.30 -2.72
N SER A 133 1.57 -18.98 -2.76
CA SER A 133 1.77 -20.18 -3.59
C SER A 133 0.88 -21.36 -3.17
N GLU A 134 0.31 -21.34 -1.97
CA GLU A 134 -0.64 -22.34 -1.50
C GLU A 134 -2.07 -22.15 -2.03
N LEU A 135 -2.36 -20.97 -2.60
CA LEU A 135 -3.66 -20.70 -3.21
C LEU A 135 -3.73 -21.19 -4.66
N PRO A 136 -4.89 -21.62 -5.13
CA PRO A 136 -5.11 -21.89 -6.55
C PRO A 136 -4.81 -20.64 -7.39
N ASP A 137 -4.28 -20.81 -8.61
CA ASP A 137 -3.90 -19.70 -9.49
C ASP A 137 -5.00 -18.68 -9.75
N ASN A 138 -6.26 -19.15 -9.84
CA ASN A 138 -7.42 -18.27 -10.03
C ASN A 138 -7.69 -17.32 -8.84
N GLN A 139 -7.13 -17.60 -7.67
CA GLN A 139 -7.18 -16.73 -6.48
C GLN A 139 -5.84 -16.02 -6.26
N ARG A 140 -4.73 -16.73 -6.43
CA ARG A 140 -3.37 -16.23 -6.23
C ARG A 140 -3.05 -15.08 -7.18
N LEU A 141 -3.17 -15.30 -8.50
CA LEU A 141 -2.84 -14.29 -9.51
C LEU A 141 -3.61 -12.98 -9.34
N PRO A 142 -4.94 -12.95 -9.12
CA PRO A 142 -5.65 -11.72 -8.82
C PRO A 142 -5.14 -10.99 -7.58
N ILE A 143 -4.71 -11.70 -6.53
CA ILE A 143 -4.14 -11.10 -5.33
C ILE A 143 -2.76 -10.51 -5.64
N GLU A 144 -1.88 -11.25 -6.29
CA GLU A 144 -0.56 -10.77 -6.71
C GLU A 144 -0.71 -9.51 -7.59
N HIS A 145 -1.50 -9.56 -8.65
CA HIS A 145 -1.73 -8.44 -9.55
C HIS A 145 -2.24 -7.20 -8.80
N THR A 146 -3.26 -7.34 -7.96
CA THR A 146 -3.93 -6.16 -7.37
C THR A 146 -3.28 -5.69 -6.08
N LYS A 147 -2.69 -6.58 -5.27
CA LYS A 147 -2.16 -6.25 -3.95
C LYS A 147 -0.64 -6.11 -3.93
N LEU A 148 0.06 -6.85 -4.76
CA LEU A 148 1.51 -6.78 -4.84
C LEU A 148 1.98 -5.90 -6.00
N GLN A 149 1.47 -6.10 -7.21
CA GLN A 149 1.86 -5.35 -8.41
C GLN A 149 1.05 -4.06 -8.64
N GLY A 150 -0.02 -3.85 -7.84
CA GLY A 150 -0.84 -2.64 -7.90
C GLY A 150 -1.69 -2.50 -9.17
N LEU A 151 -1.91 -3.59 -9.92
CA LEU A 151 -2.79 -3.58 -11.08
C LEU A 151 -4.25 -3.32 -10.68
N SER A 152 -5.01 -2.71 -11.57
CA SER A 152 -6.46 -2.56 -11.40
C SER A 152 -7.18 -3.90 -11.55
N ILE A 153 -8.42 -3.98 -11.07
CA ILE A 153 -9.28 -5.15 -11.28
C ILE A 153 -9.45 -5.47 -12.78
N ALA A 154 -9.61 -4.43 -13.61
CA ALA A 154 -9.77 -4.59 -15.05
C ALA A 154 -8.51 -5.17 -15.71
N GLU A 155 -7.31 -4.68 -15.36
CA GLU A 155 -6.03 -5.19 -15.85
C GLU A 155 -5.82 -6.64 -15.39
N SER A 156 -6.08 -6.94 -14.11
CA SER A 156 -6.01 -8.31 -13.59
C SER A 156 -7.00 -9.26 -14.31
N ALA A 157 -8.20 -8.78 -14.64
CA ALA A 157 -9.19 -9.53 -15.39
C ALA A 157 -8.69 -9.89 -16.80
N GLN A 158 -8.08 -8.93 -17.49
CA GLN A 158 -7.48 -9.14 -18.81
C GLN A 158 -6.33 -10.16 -18.77
N LEU A 159 -5.42 -10.03 -17.81
CA LEU A 159 -4.24 -10.91 -17.69
C LEU A 159 -4.62 -12.33 -17.28
N THR A 160 -5.64 -12.50 -16.44
CA THR A 160 -6.08 -13.82 -15.94
C THR A 160 -7.16 -14.47 -16.80
N GLY A 161 -7.71 -13.76 -17.79
CA GLY A 161 -8.85 -14.22 -18.58
C GLY A 161 -10.15 -14.35 -17.77
N GLN A 162 -10.23 -13.72 -16.60
CA GLN A 162 -11.41 -13.74 -15.73
C GLN A 162 -12.27 -12.49 -15.94
N SER A 163 -13.56 -12.57 -15.57
CA SER A 163 -14.36 -11.34 -15.46
C SER A 163 -13.96 -10.51 -14.24
N GLU A 164 -14.16 -9.20 -14.26
CA GLU A 164 -13.88 -8.33 -13.11
C GLU A 164 -14.62 -8.76 -11.84
N ALA A 165 -15.87 -9.26 -11.99
CA ALA A 165 -16.63 -9.79 -10.88
C ALA A 165 -15.97 -11.06 -10.29
N ALA A 166 -15.47 -11.96 -11.15
CA ALA A 166 -14.75 -13.15 -10.72
C ALA A 166 -13.43 -12.79 -10.02
N VAL A 167 -12.67 -11.82 -10.54
CA VAL A 167 -11.45 -11.31 -9.90
C VAL A 167 -11.75 -10.82 -8.48
N LYS A 168 -12.78 -9.99 -8.28
CA LYS A 168 -13.18 -9.49 -6.95
C LYS A 168 -13.52 -10.63 -5.98
N VAL A 169 -14.32 -11.60 -6.44
CA VAL A 169 -14.70 -12.76 -5.64
C VAL A 169 -13.50 -13.64 -5.29
N ASN A 170 -12.60 -13.88 -6.25
CA ASN A 170 -11.43 -14.72 -6.06
C ASN A 170 -10.40 -14.06 -5.13
N ILE A 171 -10.21 -12.76 -5.19
CA ILE A 171 -9.41 -12.02 -4.19
C ILE A 171 -10.00 -12.20 -2.79
N HIS A 172 -11.30 -11.99 -2.64
CA HIS A 172 -11.96 -12.14 -1.33
C HIS A 172 -11.81 -13.58 -0.78
N ARG A 173 -12.05 -14.60 -1.62
CA ARG A 173 -11.93 -16.01 -1.23
C ARG A 173 -10.49 -16.37 -0.84
N GLY A 174 -9.51 -15.93 -1.63
CA GLY A 174 -8.10 -16.20 -1.36
C GLY A 174 -7.63 -15.54 -0.05
N LEU A 175 -7.97 -14.26 0.17
CA LEU A 175 -7.64 -13.58 1.41
C LEU A 175 -8.33 -14.23 2.62
N LYS A 176 -9.59 -14.66 2.48
CA LYS A 176 -10.30 -15.37 3.54
C LYS A 176 -9.67 -16.73 3.85
N ALA A 177 -9.24 -17.48 2.84
CA ALA A 177 -8.56 -18.77 3.05
C ALA A 177 -7.23 -18.59 3.80
N LEU A 178 -6.45 -17.56 3.45
CA LEU A 178 -5.22 -17.22 4.18
C LEU A 178 -5.53 -16.79 5.62
N ALA A 179 -6.51 -15.92 5.85
CA ALA A 179 -6.89 -15.46 7.18
C ALA A 179 -7.29 -16.63 8.11
N GLN A 180 -8.06 -17.58 7.59
CA GLN A 180 -8.45 -18.79 8.35
C GLN A 180 -7.24 -19.62 8.76
N LYS A 181 -6.22 -19.73 7.90
CA LYS A 181 -5.00 -20.47 8.19
C LYS A 181 -4.19 -19.85 9.34
N PHE A 182 -4.23 -18.53 9.48
CA PHE A 182 -3.54 -17.80 10.55
C PHE A 182 -4.39 -17.57 11.80
N GLY A 183 -5.60 -18.14 11.86
CA GLY A 183 -6.50 -17.96 13.00
C GLY A 183 -7.03 -16.52 13.14
N VAL A 184 -6.90 -15.69 12.10
CA VAL A 184 -7.45 -14.35 12.06
C VAL A 184 -8.86 -14.44 11.52
N THR A 185 -9.84 -14.17 12.37
CA THR A 185 -11.25 -14.08 11.95
C THR A 185 -11.45 -12.77 11.17
N PRO A 186 -11.96 -12.81 9.93
CA PRO A 186 -12.21 -11.61 9.14
C PRO A 186 -13.40 -10.81 9.69
#